data_38c463a060e5aca4800519e41b955ae2
#
_entry.id   38c463a060e5aca4800519e41b955ae2
#
_cell.length_a   1.000
_cell.length_b   1.000
_cell.length_c   1.000
_cell.angle_alpha   90.00
_cell.angle_beta   90.00
_cell.angle_gamma   90.00
#
_symmetry.space_group_name_H-M   'P 1'
#
loop_
_entity.id
_entity.type
_entity.pdbx_description
1 polymer ?
#
loop_
_entity_poly.entity_id
_entity_poly.type
_entity_poly.pdbx_seq_one_letter_code
_entity_poly.pdbx_strand_id
1 'polypeptide(L)'
;MTAAEREVLEANAAFYAAFEQRDPEAMDALWAREAPVACLHPGWEPLFGREAVVGSWRRILLEGGAPPEIRCERPSAHVAGETAWVVCAEVVPGGELAATNLFVREKGAWRMVHHHASPLPPPARRPAGFRN
;
A
#
# COMPACT_ATOMS: atom_id res chain seq x y z
N MET A 1 1.35 -6.14 20.72
CA MET A 1 1.62 -5.18 19.62
C MET A 1 2.20 -3.91 20.20
N THR A 2 3.31 -3.44 19.65
CA THR A 2 3.96 -2.21 20.11
C THR A 2 3.23 -0.97 19.59
N ALA A 3 3.54 0.18 20.20
CA ALA A 3 2.98 1.45 19.72
C ALA A 3 3.39 1.74 18.28
N ALA A 4 4.66 1.47 17.93
CA ALA A 4 5.13 1.67 16.56
C ALA A 4 4.38 0.79 15.57
N GLU A 5 4.14 -0.47 15.92
CA GLU A 5 3.37 -1.36 15.05
C GLU A 5 1.95 -0.84 14.83
N ARG A 6 1.30 -0.34 15.88
CA ARG A 6 -0.03 0.25 15.74
C ARG A 6 -0.03 1.46 14.83
N GLU A 7 0.97 2.34 14.98
CA GLU A 7 1.09 3.53 14.14
C GLU A 7 1.31 3.18 12.67
N VAL A 8 2.12 2.15 12.41
CA VAL A 8 2.36 1.68 11.05
C VAL A 8 1.07 1.10 10.44
N LEU A 9 0.32 0.33 11.23
CA LEU A 9 -0.96 -0.20 10.77
C LEU A 9 -1.96 0.91 10.50
N GLU A 10 -1.94 1.98 11.29
CA GLU A 10 -2.79 3.16 11.03
C GLU A 10 -2.41 3.84 9.73
N ALA A 11 -1.10 3.98 9.45
CA ALA A 11 -0.64 4.55 8.19
C ALA A 11 -1.06 3.67 7.01
N ASN A 12 -0.97 2.36 7.17
CA ASN A 12 -1.40 1.41 6.15
C ASN A 12 -2.91 1.52 5.90
N ALA A 13 -3.69 1.63 6.97
CA ALA A 13 -5.15 1.80 6.84
C ALA A 13 -5.49 3.12 6.14
N ALA A 14 -4.74 4.19 6.42
CA ALA A 14 -4.94 5.48 5.77
C ALA A 14 -4.68 5.40 4.27
N PHE A 15 -3.70 4.60 3.86
CA PHE A 15 -3.41 4.39 2.44
C PHE A 15 -4.62 3.75 1.73
N TYR A 16 -5.18 2.68 2.30
CA TYR A 16 -6.34 2.04 1.68
C TYR A 16 -7.60 2.89 1.75
N ALA A 17 -7.74 3.70 2.80
CA ALA A 17 -8.87 4.63 2.88
C ALA A 17 -8.77 5.70 1.77
N ALA A 18 -7.58 6.25 1.54
CA ALA A 18 -7.38 7.23 0.48
C ALA A 18 -7.65 6.62 -0.90
N PHE A 19 -7.24 5.36 -1.08
CA PHE A 19 -7.48 4.62 -2.31
C PHE A 19 -8.99 4.45 -2.54
N GLU A 20 -9.68 3.90 -1.55
CA GLU A 20 -11.11 3.59 -1.65
C GLU A 20 -11.96 4.84 -1.80
N GLN A 21 -11.59 5.92 -1.10
CA GLN A 21 -12.32 7.19 -1.15
C GLN A 21 -11.93 8.07 -2.34
N ARG A 22 -10.97 7.62 -3.14
CA ARG A 22 -10.48 8.37 -4.31
C ARG A 22 -10.05 9.78 -3.91
N ASP A 23 -9.25 9.87 -2.86
CA ASP A 23 -8.79 11.12 -2.28
C ASP A 23 -7.31 11.37 -2.63
N PRO A 24 -7.02 12.14 -3.69
CA PRO A 24 -5.64 12.34 -4.12
C PRO A 24 -4.82 13.17 -3.13
N GLU A 25 -5.42 14.08 -2.40
CA GLU A 25 -4.70 14.87 -1.40
C GLU A 25 -4.28 14.01 -0.22
N ALA A 26 -5.16 13.14 0.26
CA ALA A 26 -4.84 12.19 1.32
C ALA A 26 -3.75 11.22 0.88
N MET A 27 -3.83 10.73 -0.35
CA MET A 27 -2.82 9.84 -0.90
C MET A 27 -1.47 10.54 -1.01
N ASP A 28 -1.44 11.79 -1.52
CA ASP A 28 -0.22 12.58 -1.60
C ASP A 28 0.45 12.77 -0.24
N ALA A 29 -0.34 13.03 0.79
CA ALA A 29 0.18 13.26 2.13
C ALA A 29 0.85 12.03 2.75
N LEU A 30 0.49 10.83 2.29
CA LEU A 30 1.02 9.59 2.84
C LEU A 30 2.42 9.23 2.36
N TRP A 31 2.82 9.72 1.18
CA TRP A 31 4.10 9.37 0.60
C TRP A 31 5.23 10.25 1.14
N ALA A 32 6.39 9.64 1.33
CA ALA A 32 7.56 10.32 1.86
C ALA A 32 7.97 11.49 0.98
N ARG A 33 8.50 12.54 1.61
CA ARG A 33 8.95 13.74 0.90
C ARG A 33 10.47 13.80 0.78
N GLU A 34 11.19 13.22 1.72
CA GLU A 34 12.65 13.28 1.73
C GLU A 34 13.29 11.98 1.30
N ALA A 35 12.73 10.84 1.73
CA ALA A 35 13.24 9.54 1.33
C ALA A 35 12.85 9.23 -0.11
N PRO A 36 13.68 8.46 -0.85
CA PRO A 36 13.31 8.01 -2.18
C PRO A 36 12.11 7.09 -2.14
N VAL A 37 11.24 7.20 -3.13
CA VAL A 37 10.03 6.38 -3.21
C VAL A 37 9.98 5.63 -4.53
N ALA A 38 9.28 4.49 -4.53
CA ALA A 38 9.05 3.68 -5.72
C ALA A 38 7.71 2.96 -5.58
N CYS A 39 7.09 2.65 -6.70
CA CYS A 39 5.80 1.98 -6.69
C CYS A 39 5.65 1.06 -7.89
N LEU A 40 5.08 -0.13 -7.64
CA LEU A 40 4.72 -1.06 -8.70
C LEU A 40 3.24 -1.34 -8.61
N HIS A 41 2.47 -0.75 -9.53
CA HIS A 41 1.06 -1.11 -9.67
C HIS A 41 0.97 -2.43 -10.44
N PRO A 42 -0.05 -3.26 -10.17
CA PRO A 42 -0.20 -4.52 -10.91
C PRO A 42 -0.20 -4.30 -12.42
N GLY A 43 0.72 -4.95 -13.13
CA GLY A 43 0.82 -4.85 -14.57
C GLY A 43 1.55 -3.62 -15.10
N TRP A 44 2.01 -2.74 -14.24
CA TRP A 44 2.77 -1.56 -14.65
C TRP A 44 4.27 -1.81 -14.50
N GLU A 45 5.05 -1.04 -15.24
CA GLU A 45 6.49 -0.98 -14.98
C GLU A 45 6.74 -0.18 -13.70
N PRO A 46 7.88 -0.41 -13.06
CA PRO A 46 8.21 0.32 -11.83
C PRO A 46 8.24 1.83 -12.04
N LEU A 47 7.72 2.57 -11.07
CA LEU A 47 7.75 4.02 -11.05
C LEU A 47 8.71 4.47 -9.96
N PHE A 48 9.55 5.43 -10.26
CA PHE A 48 10.55 5.94 -9.32
C PHE A 48 10.39 7.43 -9.11
N GLY A 49 10.51 7.85 -7.85
CA GLY A 49 10.44 9.24 -7.47
C GLY A 49 9.02 9.70 -7.14
N ARG A 50 8.96 10.69 -6.26
CA ARG A 50 7.68 11.17 -5.73
C ARG A 50 6.75 11.71 -6.82
N GLU A 51 7.30 12.47 -7.78
CA GLU A 51 6.46 13.05 -8.84
C GLU A 51 5.78 11.96 -9.67
N ALA A 52 6.54 10.94 -10.08
CA ALA A 52 5.98 9.85 -10.88
C ALA A 52 4.99 9.02 -10.06
N VAL A 53 5.33 8.71 -8.81
CA VAL A 53 4.50 7.86 -7.96
C VAL A 53 3.19 8.58 -7.60
N VAL A 54 3.27 9.79 -7.08
CA VAL A 54 2.07 10.54 -6.67
C VAL A 54 1.23 10.89 -7.91
N GLY A 55 1.87 11.21 -9.03
CA GLY A 55 1.16 11.46 -10.27
C GLY A 55 0.37 10.25 -10.76
N SER A 56 0.95 9.05 -10.62
CA SER A 56 0.26 7.82 -11.02
C SER A 56 -0.98 7.59 -10.14
N TRP A 57 -0.86 7.81 -8.83
CA TRP A 57 -2.00 7.67 -7.94
C TRP A 57 -3.10 8.67 -8.26
N ARG A 58 -2.73 9.92 -8.55
CA ARG A 58 -3.70 10.93 -8.94
C ARG A 58 -4.49 10.48 -10.17
N ARG A 59 -3.82 9.94 -11.17
CA ARG A 59 -4.50 9.42 -12.36
C ARG A 59 -5.41 8.25 -12.04
N ILE A 60 -4.92 7.28 -11.28
CA ILE A 60 -5.72 6.11 -10.89
C ILE A 60 -6.98 6.54 -10.15
N LEU A 61 -6.84 7.46 -9.20
CA LEU A 61 -7.95 7.88 -8.36
C LEU A 61 -8.96 8.76 -9.09
N LEU A 62 -8.50 9.62 -9.99
CA LEU A 62 -9.39 10.59 -10.66
C LEU A 62 -9.89 10.14 -12.02
N GLU A 63 -9.15 9.26 -12.71
CA GLU A 63 -9.47 8.86 -14.08
C GLU A 63 -9.82 7.38 -14.21
N GLY A 64 -9.83 6.66 -13.11
CA GLY A 64 -10.01 5.21 -13.10
C GLY A 64 -11.44 4.70 -13.32
N GLY A 65 -12.40 5.56 -13.60
CA GLY A 65 -13.78 5.13 -13.83
C GLY A 65 -14.54 4.88 -12.53
N ALA A 66 -15.11 3.68 -12.37
CA ALA A 66 -15.89 3.35 -11.19
C ALA A 66 -15.02 3.40 -9.91
N PRO A 67 -15.61 3.74 -8.75
CA PRO A 67 -14.87 3.73 -7.49
C PRO A 67 -14.24 2.36 -7.25
N PRO A 68 -13.00 2.31 -6.79
CA PRO A 68 -12.36 1.03 -6.51
C PRO A 68 -13.02 0.35 -5.31
N GLU A 69 -13.25 -0.95 -5.45
CA GLU A 69 -13.67 -1.77 -4.33
C GLU A 69 -12.45 -2.55 -3.89
N ILE A 70 -11.76 -2.04 -2.90
CA ILE A 70 -10.55 -2.65 -2.39
C ILE A 70 -10.61 -2.70 -0.87
N ARG A 71 -10.25 -3.83 -0.31
CA ARG A 71 -10.24 -4.02 1.13
C ARG A 71 -8.93 -4.65 1.55
N CYS A 72 -8.27 -4.03 2.52
CA CYS A 72 -7.05 -4.60 3.08
C CYS A 72 -7.44 -5.61 4.15
N GLU A 73 -6.92 -6.82 4.03
CA GLU A 73 -7.17 -7.88 5.01
C GLU A 73 -5.88 -8.48 5.50
N ARG A 74 -5.88 -8.92 6.74
CA ARG A 74 -4.77 -9.60 7.39
C ARG A 74 -3.46 -8.80 7.34
N PRO A 75 -3.48 -7.50 7.68
CA PRO A 75 -2.25 -6.73 7.69
C PRO A 75 -1.34 -7.18 8.83
N SER A 76 -0.07 -7.34 8.51
CA SER A 76 0.96 -7.74 9.47
C SER A 76 2.07 -6.69 9.42
N ALA A 77 2.30 -5.99 10.53
CA ALA A 77 3.28 -4.91 10.61
C ALA A 77 4.58 -5.40 11.22
N HIS A 78 5.68 -4.94 10.66
CA HIS A 78 7.03 -5.26 11.09
C HIS A 78 7.83 -3.98 11.15
N VAL A 79 8.48 -3.72 12.30
CA VAL A 79 9.22 -2.46 12.52
C VAL A 79 10.67 -2.78 12.79
N ALA A 80 11.56 -2.06 12.10
CA ALA A 80 13.00 -2.17 12.26
C ALA A 80 13.58 -0.75 12.30
N GLY A 81 13.75 -0.20 13.50
CA GLY A 81 14.23 1.18 13.67
C GLY A 81 13.27 2.17 13.05
N GLU A 82 13.76 2.98 12.13
CA GLU A 82 12.98 4.03 11.46
C GLU A 82 12.33 3.53 10.17
N THR A 83 12.35 2.22 9.95
CA THR A 83 11.77 1.58 8.78
C THR A 83 10.74 0.54 9.21
N ALA A 84 9.70 0.39 8.42
CA ALA A 84 8.66 -0.59 8.71
C ALA A 84 8.05 -1.10 7.42
N TRP A 85 7.44 -2.28 7.48
CA TRP A 85 6.68 -2.78 6.34
C TRP A 85 5.43 -3.48 6.83
N VAL A 86 4.41 -3.46 5.97
CA VAL A 86 3.16 -4.18 6.20
C VAL A 86 2.97 -5.14 5.04
N VAL A 87 2.70 -6.38 5.37
CA VAL A 87 2.31 -7.39 4.39
C VAL A 87 0.83 -7.65 4.59
N CYS A 88 0.06 -7.62 3.52
CA CYS A 88 -1.39 -7.80 3.63
C CYS A 88 -1.96 -8.40 2.34
N ALA A 89 -3.24 -8.73 2.39
CA ALA A 89 -4.00 -9.08 1.21
C ALA A 89 -4.85 -7.89 0.80
N GLU A 90 -4.99 -7.70 -0.51
CA GLU A 90 -5.93 -6.72 -1.06
C GLU A 90 -7.05 -7.51 -1.71
N VAL A 91 -8.25 -7.38 -1.15
CA VAL A 91 -9.42 -8.08 -1.69
C VAL A 91 -10.13 -7.14 -2.66
N VAL A 92 -10.27 -7.60 -3.90
CA VAL A 92 -10.91 -6.84 -4.97
C VAL A 92 -11.98 -7.73 -5.61
N PRO A 93 -12.90 -7.15 -6.42
CA PRO A 93 -13.86 -7.98 -7.14
C PRO A 93 -13.14 -9.00 -8.01
N GLY A 94 -13.48 -10.27 -7.81
CA GLY A 94 -12.91 -11.34 -8.59
C GLY A 94 -11.62 -11.95 -8.08
N GLY A 95 -11.06 -11.46 -6.96
CA GLY A 95 -9.84 -12.08 -6.46
C GLY A 95 -9.14 -11.35 -5.34
N GLU A 96 -7.88 -11.74 -5.15
CA GLU A 96 -7.03 -11.14 -4.13
C GLU A 96 -5.65 -10.85 -4.71
N LEU A 97 -5.01 -9.83 -4.14
CA LEU A 97 -3.61 -9.56 -4.42
C LEU A 97 -2.83 -9.66 -3.11
N ALA A 98 -1.56 -9.99 -3.21
CA ALA A 98 -0.64 -9.88 -2.07
C ALA A 98 0.06 -8.53 -2.21
N ALA A 99 0.18 -7.81 -1.11
CA ALA A 99 0.79 -6.48 -1.14
C ALA A 99 1.83 -6.32 -0.05
N THR A 100 2.87 -5.56 -0.36
CA THR A 100 3.87 -5.12 0.61
C THR A 100 3.93 -3.60 0.54
N ASN A 101 3.77 -2.97 1.68
CA ASN A 101 3.86 -1.52 1.83
C ASN A 101 4.99 -1.20 2.78
N LEU A 102 5.97 -0.42 2.30
CA LEU A 102 7.11 -0.02 3.13
C LEU A 102 6.97 1.44 3.56
N PHE A 103 7.39 1.68 4.79
CA PHE A 103 7.28 2.99 5.42
C PHE A 103 8.61 3.38 6.04
N VAL A 104 8.87 4.67 6.09
CA VAL A 104 9.97 5.23 6.88
C VAL A 104 9.39 6.33 7.77
N ARG A 105 10.06 6.58 8.89
CA ARG A 105 9.65 7.65 9.79
C ARG A 105 10.31 8.95 9.33
N GLU A 106 9.49 9.94 8.98
CA GLU A 106 9.93 11.28 8.61
C GLU A 106 9.25 12.27 9.53
N LYS A 107 10.04 13.07 10.26
CA LYS A 107 9.52 14.10 11.16
C LYS A 107 8.44 13.57 12.09
N GLY A 108 8.67 12.38 12.63
CA GLY A 108 7.79 11.76 13.60
C GLY A 108 6.58 11.04 13.03
N ALA A 109 6.43 10.97 11.72
CA ALA A 109 5.29 10.30 11.08
C ALA A 109 5.78 9.20 10.14
N TRP A 110 5.03 8.11 10.09
CA TRP A 110 5.32 7.03 9.15
C TRP A 110 4.82 7.42 7.77
N ARG A 111 5.74 7.43 6.78
CA ARG A 111 5.44 7.79 5.39
C ARG A 111 5.76 6.61 4.47
N MET A 112 4.92 6.41 3.48
CA MET A 112 5.11 5.30 2.54
C MET A 112 6.25 5.60 1.59
N VAL A 113 7.12 4.61 1.37
CA VAL A 113 8.23 4.73 0.41
C VAL A 113 8.10 3.71 -0.71
N HIS A 114 7.27 2.69 -0.54
CA HIS A 114 7.11 1.67 -1.56
C HIS A 114 5.78 0.96 -1.42
N HIS A 115 5.18 0.65 -2.54
CA HIS A 115 3.99 -0.18 -2.62
C HIS A 115 4.17 -1.14 -3.80
N HIS A 116 3.88 -2.41 -3.58
CA HIS A 116 3.91 -3.41 -4.62
C HIS A 116 2.80 -4.43 -4.35
N ALA A 117 1.95 -4.64 -5.34
CA ALA A 117 0.89 -5.64 -5.23
C ALA A 117 0.92 -6.54 -6.47
N SER A 118 0.62 -7.82 -6.26
CA SER A 118 0.58 -8.79 -7.35
C SER A 118 -0.57 -9.78 -7.13
N PRO A 119 -1.20 -10.24 -8.23
CA PRO A 119 -2.33 -11.17 -8.12
C PRO A 119 -1.95 -12.47 -7.43
N LEU A 120 -2.85 -12.99 -6.62
CA LEU A 120 -2.73 -14.31 -6.04
C LEU A 120 -3.56 -15.30 -6.88
N PRO A 121 -3.11 -16.56 -6.97
CA PRO A 121 -3.96 -17.58 -7.59
C PRO A 121 -5.19 -17.82 -6.71
N PRO A 122 -6.26 -18.44 -7.26
CA PRO A 122 -7.42 -18.80 -6.46
C PRO A 122 -7.00 -19.63 -5.23
N PRO A 123 -7.68 -19.51 -4.09
CA PRO A 123 -7.28 -20.21 -2.85
C PRO A 123 -7.01 -21.71 -3.03
N ALA A 124 -7.77 -22.38 -3.88
CA ALA A 124 -7.63 -23.82 -4.13
C ALA A 124 -6.28 -24.19 -4.78
N ARG A 125 -5.59 -23.20 -5.37
CA ARG A 125 -4.31 -23.43 -6.05
C ARG A 125 -3.11 -22.88 -5.27
N ARG A 126 -3.33 -22.33 -4.08
CA ARG A 126 -2.24 -21.76 -3.30
C ARG A 126 -1.51 -22.85 -2.53
N PRO A 127 -0.17 -22.78 -2.48
CA PRO A 127 0.59 -23.66 -1.61
C PRO A 127 0.19 -23.45 -0.16
N ALA A 128 0.36 -24.48 0.69
CA ALA A 128 -0.08 -24.45 2.09
C ALA A 128 0.47 -23.26 2.88
N GLY A 129 1.68 -22.82 2.61
CA GLY A 129 2.30 -21.69 3.31
C GLY A 129 1.63 -20.34 3.11
N PHE A 130 0.71 -20.21 2.17
CA PHE A 130 0.02 -18.96 1.87
C PHE A 130 -1.37 -18.85 2.50
N ARG A 131 -1.77 -19.82 3.34
CA ARG A 131 -3.13 -19.87 3.87
C ARG A 131 -3.19 -19.45 5.34
N ASN A 132 -2.66 -18.34 5.65
CA ASN A 132 -2.66 -17.86 7.03
C ASN A 132 -3.84 -16.98 7.34
#